data_d508412305c3ff8899d7dbb72569b273
#
_entry.id   d508412305c3ff8899d7dbb72569b273
#
_cell.length_a   1.000
_cell.length_b   1.000
_cell.length_c   1.000
_cell.angle_alpha   90.00
_cell.angle_beta   90.00
_cell.angle_gamma   90.00
#
_symmetry.space_group_name_H-M   'P 1'
#
loop_
_entity.id
_entity.type
_entity.pdbx_description
1 polymer ?
#
loop_
_entity_poly.entity_id
_entity_poly.type
_entity_poly.pdbx_seq_one_letter_code
_entity_poly.pdbx_strand_id
1 'polypeptide(L)'
;MGFYHDLITKKSWEELKILNKKIKFVLIGGWATYLYTRGLKSKDIDIIVDYGQLSKLKEAYEVTKNERLKKYEARKEEIQIDVYLPHYSEIGIPVDILIGSSISLEGFRVLKKELLICLKIYVFSIRGRTPKGEKDFLDILSLFKTKVGNITGIIKIKKDYNLEKQFVYFLNFLDERVEAREVGLNRHQYKRLKTEINGLLVQR
;
A
#
# COMPACT_ATOMS: atom_id res chain seq x y z
N MET A 1 -11.21 -21.03 -7.84
CA MET A 1 -10.90 -19.80 -7.06
C MET A 1 -10.38 -18.63 -7.91
N GLY A 2 -9.64 -18.86 -9.00
CA GLY A 2 -9.12 -17.77 -9.85
C GLY A 2 -10.18 -16.85 -10.46
N PHE A 3 -11.22 -17.40 -11.07
CA PHE A 3 -12.28 -16.64 -11.76
C PHE A 3 -13.01 -15.63 -10.85
N TYR A 4 -13.38 -16.05 -9.63
CA TYR A 4 -14.03 -15.16 -8.66
C TYR A 4 -13.11 -14.02 -8.19
N HIS A 5 -11.82 -14.33 -8.01
CA HIS A 5 -10.82 -13.33 -7.67
C HIS A 5 -10.67 -12.28 -8.79
N ASP A 6 -10.63 -12.71 -10.04
CA ASP A 6 -10.50 -11.82 -11.19
C ASP A 6 -11.74 -10.93 -11.37
N LEU A 7 -12.93 -11.48 -11.12
CA LEU A 7 -14.18 -10.72 -11.18
C LEU A 7 -14.22 -9.60 -10.15
N ILE A 8 -13.89 -9.90 -8.87
CA ILE A 8 -13.89 -8.88 -7.80
C ILE A 8 -12.82 -7.81 -8.05
N THR A 9 -11.63 -8.19 -8.46
CA THR A 9 -10.58 -7.20 -8.77
C THR A 9 -10.96 -6.31 -9.95
N LYS A 10 -11.69 -6.83 -10.95
CA LYS A 10 -12.22 -6.03 -12.05
C LYS A 10 -13.28 -5.04 -11.55
N LYS A 11 -14.26 -5.50 -10.76
CA LYS A 11 -15.27 -4.63 -10.15
C LYS A 11 -14.63 -3.54 -9.29
N SER A 12 -13.66 -3.89 -8.45
CA SER A 12 -12.91 -2.94 -7.61
C SER A 12 -12.19 -1.88 -8.45
N TRP A 13 -11.57 -2.28 -9.56
CA TRP A 13 -10.93 -1.33 -10.48
C TRP A 13 -11.91 -0.36 -11.14
N GLU A 14 -13.08 -0.86 -11.60
CA GLU A 14 -14.12 -0.01 -12.17
C GLU A 14 -14.69 0.96 -11.12
N GLU A 15 -14.93 0.50 -9.89
CA GLU A 15 -15.40 1.36 -8.81
C GLU A 15 -14.35 2.43 -8.44
N LEU A 16 -13.06 2.07 -8.42
CA LEU A 16 -11.97 3.04 -8.20
C LEU A 16 -11.98 4.16 -9.27
N LYS A 17 -12.26 3.84 -10.53
CA LYS A 17 -12.38 4.85 -11.60
C LYS A 17 -13.62 5.74 -11.40
N ILE A 18 -14.73 5.17 -10.95
CA ILE A 18 -15.95 5.94 -10.62
C ILE A 18 -15.67 6.87 -9.43
N LEU A 19 -15.06 6.35 -8.38
CA LEU A 19 -14.70 7.10 -7.19
C LEU A 19 -13.80 8.29 -7.51
N ASN A 20 -12.80 8.10 -8.38
CA ASN A 20 -11.85 9.14 -8.77
C ASN A 20 -12.49 10.34 -9.49
N LYS A 21 -13.67 10.15 -10.12
CA LYS A 21 -14.43 11.24 -10.73
C LYS A 21 -15.26 12.05 -9.72
N LYS A 22 -15.59 11.45 -8.58
CA LYS A 22 -16.54 12.03 -7.61
C LYS A 22 -15.85 12.64 -6.38
N ILE A 23 -14.71 12.09 -5.96
CA ILE A 23 -14.08 12.37 -4.68
C ILE A 23 -12.61 12.67 -4.87
N LYS A 24 -12.09 13.65 -4.13
CA LYS A 24 -10.66 13.93 -4.08
C LYS A 24 -10.00 13.05 -3.01
N PHE A 25 -9.08 12.21 -3.40
CA PHE A 25 -8.35 11.32 -2.50
C PHE A 25 -6.89 11.11 -2.92
N VAL A 26 -6.10 10.56 -2.04
CA VAL A 26 -4.79 9.96 -2.36
C VAL A 26 -4.93 8.45 -2.29
N LEU A 27 -4.64 7.77 -3.41
CA LEU A 27 -4.66 6.33 -3.51
C LEU A 27 -3.42 5.74 -2.81
N ILE A 28 -3.64 4.76 -1.94
CA ILE A 28 -2.61 3.99 -1.25
C ILE A 28 -2.86 2.48 -1.44
N GLY A 29 -2.20 1.63 -0.68
CA GLY A 29 -2.47 0.19 -0.65
C GLY A 29 -2.17 -0.56 -1.94
N GLY A 30 -2.98 -1.57 -2.21
CA GLY A 30 -2.73 -2.52 -3.31
C GLY A 30 -2.89 -1.90 -4.70
N TRP A 31 -3.89 -1.07 -4.94
CA TRP A 31 -4.07 -0.41 -6.23
C TRP A 31 -3.01 0.64 -6.52
N ALA A 32 -2.52 1.36 -5.50
CA ALA A 32 -1.37 2.24 -5.66
C ALA A 32 -0.12 1.44 -6.08
N THR A 33 0.13 0.31 -5.43
CA THR A 33 1.22 -0.61 -5.81
C THR A 33 1.07 -1.11 -7.25
N TYR A 34 -0.14 -1.51 -7.64
CA TYR A 34 -0.42 -1.96 -9.01
C TYR A 34 -0.10 -0.88 -10.06
N LEU A 35 -0.47 0.38 -9.80
CA LEU A 35 -0.15 1.49 -10.73
C LEU A 35 1.36 1.66 -10.95
N TYR A 36 2.17 1.47 -9.92
CA TYR A 36 3.63 1.53 -10.04
C TYR A 36 4.26 0.31 -10.70
N THR A 37 3.68 -0.89 -10.49
CA THR A 37 4.40 -2.15 -10.74
C THR A 37 3.79 -3.03 -11.81
N ARG A 38 2.51 -2.84 -12.11
CA ARG A 38 1.68 -3.76 -12.93
C ARG A 38 1.67 -5.20 -12.40
N GLY A 39 1.97 -5.35 -11.10
CA GLY A 39 2.01 -6.64 -10.42
C GLY A 39 0.63 -7.13 -9.98
N LEU A 40 0.50 -7.41 -8.67
CA LEU A 40 -0.73 -7.96 -8.10
C LEU A 40 -1.86 -6.93 -8.05
N LYS A 41 -3.05 -7.32 -8.53
CA LYS A 41 -4.28 -6.54 -8.40
C LYS A 41 -4.80 -6.57 -6.97
N SER A 42 -5.67 -5.62 -6.61
CA SER A 42 -6.30 -5.54 -5.29
C SER A 42 -7.81 -5.76 -5.36
N LYS A 43 -8.37 -6.38 -4.32
CA LYS A 43 -9.82 -6.47 -4.13
C LYS A 43 -10.36 -5.23 -3.43
N ASP A 44 -9.62 -4.77 -2.42
CA ASP A 44 -9.98 -3.64 -1.60
C ASP A 44 -9.37 -2.36 -2.18
N ILE A 45 -10.05 -1.23 -2.00
CA ILE A 45 -9.58 0.11 -2.36
C ILE A 45 -9.15 0.80 -1.07
N ASP A 46 -7.92 1.27 -1.00
CA ASP A 46 -7.37 1.98 0.16
C ASP A 46 -7.13 3.45 -0.24
N ILE A 47 -7.77 4.39 0.45
CA ILE A 47 -7.68 5.83 0.15
C ILE A 47 -7.47 6.69 1.39
N ILE A 48 -6.77 7.78 1.20
CA ILE A 48 -6.67 8.87 2.16
C ILE A 48 -7.54 10.03 1.68
N VAL A 49 -8.39 10.57 2.56
CA VAL A 49 -9.25 11.71 2.26
C VAL A 49 -9.23 12.74 3.38
N ASP A 50 -9.59 13.98 3.06
CA ASP A 50 -9.96 14.98 4.06
C ASP A 50 -11.36 14.74 4.60
N TYR A 51 -11.66 15.22 5.81
CA TYR A 51 -12.99 15.10 6.41
C TYR A 51 -14.12 15.63 5.53
N GLY A 52 -13.87 16.68 4.74
CA GLY A 52 -14.85 17.21 3.79
C GLY A 52 -15.24 16.26 2.66
N GLN A 53 -14.46 15.21 2.40
CA GLN A 53 -14.81 14.18 1.41
C GLN A 53 -15.63 13.02 2.01
N LEU A 54 -15.62 12.88 3.34
CA LEU A 54 -16.34 11.78 4.02
C LEU A 54 -17.85 11.90 3.86
N SER A 55 -18.41 13.11 3.84
CA SER A 55 -19.84 13.34 3.60
C SER A 55 -20.24 12.87 2.19
N LYS A 56 -19.43 13.16 1.18
CA LYS A 56 -19.67 12.71 -0.20
C LYS A 56 -19.59 11.18 -0.34
N LEU A 57 -18.72 10.53 0.44
CA LEU A 57 -18.69 9.07 0.50
C LEU A 57 -20.00 8.51 1.06
N LYS A 58 -20.57 9.12 2.10
CA LYS A 58 -21.82 8.69 2.71
C LYS A 58 -23.05 8.82 1.79
N GLU A 59 -22.98 9.66 0.77
CA GLU A 59 -24.05 9.78 -0.22
C GLU A 59 -24.12 8.58 -1.21
N ALA A 60 -22.99 7.89 -1.41
CA ALA A 60 -22.86 6.84 -2.42
C ALA A 60 -22.53 5.45 -1.84
N TYR A 61 -22.13 5.37 -0.57
CA TYR A 61 -21.68 4.15 0.09
C TYR A 61 -22.23 4.04 1.50
N GLU A 62 -22.43 2.82 1.97
CA GLU A 62 -22.62 2.55 3.40
C GLU A 62 -21.28 2.74 4.13
N VAL A 63 -21.20 3.80 4.96
CA VAL A 63 -19.95 4.17 5.64
C VAL A 63 -20.05 3.88 7.12
N THR A 64 -19.18 3.02 7.61
CA THR A 64 -19.06 2.66 9.03
C THR A 64 -17.70 3.07 9.59
N LYS A 65 -17.65 3.40 10.88
CA LYS A 65 -16.43 3.74 11.59
C LYS A 65 -15.85 2.50 12.26
N ASN A 66 -14.62 2.14 11.96
CA ASN A 66 -13.92 1.03 12.60
C ASN A 66 -12.95 1.59 13.65
N GLU A 67 -13.40 1.65 14.90
CA GLU A 67 -12.62 2.19 16.02
C GLU A 67 -11.36 1.37 16.32
N ARG A 68 -11.44 0.05 16.14
CA ARG A 68 -10.30 -0.84 16.40
C ARG A 68 -9.18 -0.64 15.40
N LEU A 69 -9.50 -0.46 14.13
CA LEU A 69 -8.53 -0.29 13.04
C LEU A 69 -8.25 1.18 12.72
N LYS A 70 -8.86 2.11 13.47
CA LYS A 70 -8.71 3.56 13.26
C LYS A 70 -8.87 3.98 11.80
N LYS A 71 -9.95 3.48 11.15
CA LYS A 71 -10.32 3.82 9.77
C LYS A 71 -11.83 3.86 9.61
N TYR A 72 -12.30 4.44 8.50
CA TYR A 72 -13.67 4.23 8.04
C TYR A 72 -13.69 3.16 6.96
N GLU A 73 -14.79 2.43 6.87
CA GLU A 73 -15.03 1.44 5.84
C GLU A 73 -16.27 1.86 5.07
N ALA A 74 -16.11 2.09 3.77
CA ALA A 74 -17.22 2.38 2.86
C ALA A 74 -17.48 1.13 2.02
N ARG A 75 -18.75 0.70 1.95
CA ARG A 75 -19.16 -0.54 1.27
C ARG A 75 -20.24 -0.26 0.25
N LYS A 76 -20.16 -0.98 -0.84
CA LYS A 76 -21.19 -1.03 -1.88
C LYS A 76 -21.11 -2.39 -2.55
N GLU A 77 -22.16 -3.19 -2.41
CA GLU A 77 -22.17 -4.59 -2.86
C GLU A 77 -20.95 -5.36 -2.29
N GLU A 78 -20.11 -5.94 -3.16
CA GLU A 78 -18.93 -6.73 -2.78
C GLU A 78 -17.65 -5.85 -2.67
N ILE A 79 -17.76 -4.55 -2.92
CA ILE A 79 -16.60 -3.64 -2.92
C ILE A 79 -16.44 -3.01 -1.54
N GLN A 80 -15.22 -3.11 -1.01
CA GLN A 80 -14.82 -2.46 0.22
C GLN A 80 -13.78 -1.37 -0.09
N ILE A 81 -14.01 -0.19 0.50
CA ILE A 81 -13.11 0.96 0.45
C ILE A 81 -12.69 1.27 1.87
N ASP A 82 -11.40 1.14 2.15
CA ASP A 82 -10.78 1.52 3.41
C ASP A 82 -10.36 2.97 3.34
N VAL A 83 -10.89 3.79 4.25
CA VAL A 83 -10.77 5.25 4.23
C VAL A 83 -10.00 5.72 5.45
N TYR A 84 -8.88 6.37 5.21
CA TYR A 84 -7.97 6.90 6.24
C TYR A 84 -8.08 8.42 6.30
N LEU A 85 -8.15 8.96 7.52
CA LEU A 85 -8.38 10.38 7.79
C LEU A 85 -7.26 10.97 8.65
N PRO A 86 -6.88 12.25 8.43
CA PRO A 86 -5.98 12.98 9.30
C PRO A 86 -6.47 12.96 10.76
N HIS A 87 -5.54 12.96 11.70
CA HIS A 87 -5.79 13.01 13.17
C HIS A 87 -6.67 11.88 13.75
N TYR A 88 -7.06 10.90 12.92
CA TYR A 88 -7.83 9.74 13.37
C TYR A 88 -7.14 8.41 13.05
N SER A 89 -6.62 8.27 11.84
CA SER A 89 -6.05 7.00 11.39
C SER A 89 -4.58 6.86 11.77
N GLU A 90 -4.24 5.66 12.27
CA GLU A 90 -2.90 5.30 12.73
C GLU A 90 -2.32 4.24 11.80
N ILE A 91 -1.52 4.66 10.82
CA ILE A 91 -0.91 3.81 9.80
C ILE A 91 0.62 3.93 9.72
N GLY A 92 1.23 4.32 10.84
CA GLY A 92 2.70 4.41 10.99
C GLY A 92 3.30 5.74 10.57
N ILE A 93 2.69 6.44 9.64
CA ILE A 93 3.07 7.79 9.21
C ILE A 93 1.81 8.67 9.34
N PRO A 94 1.91 9.90 9.88
CA PRO A 94 0.78 10.80 10.00
C PRO A 94 0.07 11.04 8.68
N VAL A 95 -1.26 10.92 8.67
CA VAL A 95 -2.06 10.95 7.44
C VAL A 95 -2.04 12.33 6.77
N ASP A 96 -1.91 13.41 7.52
CA ASP A 96 -1.73 14.78 7.02
C ASP A 96 -0.45 14.92 6.16
N ILE A 97 0.63 14.26 6.54
CA ILE A 97 1.87 14.21 5.75
C ILE A 97 1.64 13.42 4.44
N LEU A 98 0.94 12.32 4.52
CA LEU A 98 0.66 11.46 3.37
C LEU A 98 -0.23 12.15 2.33
N ILE A 99 -1.27 12.86 2.77
CA ILE A 99 -2.22 13.55 1.88
C ILE A 99 -1.54 14.64 1.05
N GLY A 100 -0.53 15.30 1.61
CA GLY A 100 0.31 16.29 0.93
C GLY A 100 1.38 15.70 0.00
N SER A 101 1.62 14.38 0.07
CA SER A 101 2.77 13.73 -0.56
C SER A 101 2.35 12.77 -1.69
N SER A 102 1.63 13.28 -2.68
CA SER A 102 1.12 12.52 -3.81
C SER A 102 1.71 12.98 -5.14
N ILE A 103 1.64 12.10 -6.14
CA ILE A 103 1.93 12.40 -7.55
C ILE A 103 0.72 12.01 -8.40
N SER A 104 0.66 12.53 -9.63
CA SER A 104 -0.31 12.06 -10.63
C SER A 104 0.26 10.86 -11.37
N LEU A 105 -0.47 9.75 -11.38
CA LEU A 105 -0.12 8.54 -12.11
C LEU A 105 -1.38 7.96 -12.75
N GLU A 106 -1.43 7.96 -14.07
CA GLU A 106 -2.59 7.50 -14.87
C GLU A 106 -3.93 8.16 -14.49
N GLY A 107 -3.88 9.44 -14.16
CA GLY A 107 -5.08 10.21 -13.79
C GLY A 107 -5.52 10.04 -12.33
N PHE A 108 -4.81 9.25 -11.54
CA PHE A 108 -5.02 9.13 -10.10
C PHE A 108 -3.99 9.97 -9.32
N ARG A 109 -4.40 10.52 -8.19
CA ARG A 109 -3.47 11.01 -7.16
C ARG A 109 -3.00 9.81 -6.35
N VAL A 110 -1.74 9.44 -6.49
CA VAL A 110 -1.14 8.26 -5.86
C VAL A 110 -0.08 8.71 -4.87
N LEU A 111 0.00 8.07 -3.71
CA LEU A 111 1.06 8.32 -2.74
C LEU A 111 2.44 8.13 -3.38
N LYS A 112 3.39 9.01 -3.07
CA LYS A 112 4.78 8.87 -3.54
C LYS A 112 5.32 7.49 -3.16
N LYS A 113 6.10 6.90 -4.05
CA LYS A 113 6.55 5.52 -3.97
C LYS A 113 7.33 5.20 -2.70
N GLU A 114 8.18 6.14 -2.25
CA GLU A 114 8.98 6.00 -1.03
C GLU A 114 8.09 5.86 0.21
N LEU A 115 7.06 6.69 0.31
CA LEU A 115 6.10 6.63 1.40
C LEU A 115 5.24 5.37 1.31
N LEU A 116 4.84 4.95 0.11
CA LEU A 116 4.09 3.72 -0.10
C LEU A 116 4.88 2.49 0.34
N ILE A 117 6.20 2.43 0.05
CA ILE A 117 7.10 1.38 0.54
C ILE A 117 7.13 1.37 2.07
N CYS A 118 7.32 2.52 2.70
CA CYS A 118 7.38 2.63 4.16
C CYS A 118 6.06 2.21 4.81
N LEU A 119 4.91 2.63 4.27
CA LEU A 119 3.59 2.18 4.72
C LEU A 119 3.41 0.67 4.59
N LYS A 120 3.82 0.09 3.46
CA LYS A 120 3.73 -1.35 3.23
C LYS A 120 4.61 -2.13 4.21
N ILE A 121 5.82 -1.67 4.49
CA ILE A 121 6.71 -2.27 5.50
C ILE A 121 6.08 -2.19 6.90
N TYR A 122 5.50 -1.04 7.26
CA TYR A 122 4.78 -0.88 8.53
C TYR A 122 3.62 -1.87 8.66
N VAL A 123 2.72 -1.91 7.67
CA VAL A 123 1.55 -2.81 7.68
C VAL A 123 1.97 -4.27 7.66
N PHE A 124 3.00 -4.63 6.88
CA PHE A 124 3.58 -5.97 6.87
C PHE A 124 4.08 -6.40 8.25
N SER A 125 4.77 -5.53 8.97
CA SER A 125 5.28 -5.85 10.31
C SER A 125 4.15 -6.15 11.32
N ILE A 126 2.98 -5.52 11.15
CA ILE A 126 1.80 -5.77 12.00
C ILE A 126 1.08 -7.07 11.60
N ARG A 127 0.92 -7.30 10.29
CA ARG A 127 0.20 -8.47 9.76
C ARG A 127 1.03 -9.76 9.81
N GLY A 128 2.34 -9.64 9.79
CA GLY A 128 3.26 -10.75 9.88
C GLY A 128 3.06 -11.78 8.78
N ARG A 129 3.11 -13.07 9.15
CA ARG A 129 3.02 -14.22 8.24
C ARG A 129 1.57 -14.62 7.87
N THR A 130 0.62 -13.71 8.00
CA THR A 130 -0.76 -13.96 7.53
C THR A 130 -0.83 -13.88 6.00
N PRO A 131 -1.88 -14.42 5.36
CA PRO A 131 -2.07 -14.29 3.90
C PRO A 131 -2.08 -12.82 3.42
N LYS A 132 -2.60 -11.87 4.24
CA LYS A 132 -2.55 -10.44 3.94
C LYS A 132 -1.13 -9.88 4.08
N GLY A 133 -0.37 -10.32 5.09
CA GLY A 133 1.03 -9.94 5.25
C GLY A 133 1.91 -10.46 4.11
N GLU A 134 1.71 -11.70 3.69
CA GLU A 134 2.40 -12.25 2.50
C GLU A 134 2.17 -11.39 1.26
N LYS A 135 0.91 -10.97 1.04
CA LYS A 135 0.61 -10.07 -0.08
C LYS A 135 1.33 -8.72 0.06
N ASP A 136 1.37 -8.14 1.28
CA ASP A 136 2.09 -6.89 1.50
C ASP A 136 3.60 -7.05 1.25
N PHE A 137 4.20 -8.17 1.64
CA PHE A 137 5.59 -8.49 1.32
C PHE A 137 5.85 -8.58 -0.19
N LEU A 138 4.98 -9.26 -0.94
CA LEU A 138 5.07 -9.35 -2.40
C LEU A 138 4.90 -7.98 -3.07
N ASP A 139 4.02 -7.14 -2.55
CA ASP A 139 3.83 -5.76 -2.99
C ASP A 139 5.12 -4.93 -2.78
N ILE A 140 5.79 -5.08 -1.62
CA ILE A 140 7.07 -4.41 -1.32
C ILE A 140 8.14 -4.86 -2.32
N LEU A 141 8.30 -6.16 -2.56
CA LEU A 141 9.25 -6.68 -3.54
C LEU A 141 8.99 -6.12 -4.95
N SER A 142 7.72 -6.06 -5.34
CA SER A 142 7.33 -5.51 -6.65
C SER A 142 7.69 -4.03 -6.77
N LEU A 143 7.52 -3.24 -5.70
CA LEU A 143 7.92 -1.83 -5.66
C LEU A 143 9.44 -1.66 -5.77
N PHE A 144 10.23 -2.49 -5.10
CA PHE A 144 11.69 -2.47 -5.23
C PHE A 144 12.18 -2.96 -6.60
N LYS A 145 11.52 -3.95 -7.20
CA LYS A 145 11.82 -4.44 -8.55
C LYS A 145 11.69 -3.35 -9.63
N THR A 146 10.75 -2.44 -9.47
CA THR A 146 10.66 -1.24 -10.30
C THR A 146 11.53 -0.16 -9.66
N LYS A 147 12.57 0.32 -10.35
CA LYS A 147 13.56 1.27 -9.81
C LYS A 147 12.98 2.27 -8.80
N VAL A 148 13.52 2.28 -7.59
CA VAL A 148 13.17 3.26 -6.55
C VAL A 148 14.06 4.48 -6.74
N GLY A 149 13.48 5.59 -7.17
CA GLY A 149 14.23 6.80 -7.52
C GLY A 149 14.87 7.50 -6.33
N ASN A 150 14.28 7.41 -5.14
CA ASN A 150 14.72 8.17 -3.96
C ASN A 150 14.91 7.29 -2.72
N ILE A 151 16.00 6.56 -2.68
CA ILE A 151 16.37 5.71 -1.53
C ILE A 151 16.64 6.56 -0.28
N THR A 152 17.31 7.71 -0.44
CA THR A 152 17.55 8.64 0.67
C THR A 152 16.25 9.09 1.33
N GLY A 153 15.19 9.25 0.53
CA GLY A 153 13.83 9.53 1.03
C GLY A 153 13.30 8.40 1.93
N ILE A 154 13.48 7.13 1.56
CA ILE A 154 13.05 5.98 2.39
C ILE A 154 13.81 5.98 3.72
N ILE A 155 15.14 6.18 3.68
CA ILE A 155 15.97 6.20 4.90
C ILE A 155 15.55 7.35 5.81
N LYS A 156 15.29 8.54 5.25
CA LYS A 156 14.78 9.69 5.99
C LYS A 156 13.44 9.40 6.65
N ILE A 157 12.47 8.89 5.90
CA ILE A 157 11.12 8.52 6.39
C ILE A 157 11.23 7.48 7.51
N LYS A 158 12.05 6.44 7.33
CA LYS A 158 12.32 5.42 8.34
C LYS A 158 12.72 6.06 9.67
N LYS A 159 13.65 7.01 9.64
CA LYS A 159 14.18 7.71 10.82
C LYS A 159 13.15 8.69 11.40
N ASP A 160 12.54 9.54 10.57
CA ASP A 160 11.63 10.59 11.00
C ASP A 160 10.38 10.01 11.72
N TYR A 161 9.95 8.80 11.34
CA TYR A 161 8.75 8.14 11.91
C TYR A 161 9.06 6.90 12.76
N ASN A 162 10.30 6.71 13.18
CA ASN A 162 10.74 5.62 14.09
C ASN A 162 10.33 4.22 13.58
N LEU A 163 10.54 3.94 12.29
CA LEU A 163 10.17 2.68 11.65
C LEU A 163 11.29 1.62 11.66
N GLU A 164 12.36 1.81 12.42
CA GLU A 164 13.53 0.94 12.44
C GLU A 164 13.16 -0.53 12.71
N LYS A 165 12.30 -0.77 13.71
CA LYS A 165 11.87 -2.13 14.08
C LYS A 165 11.12 -2.82 12.95
N GLN A 166 10.29 -2.08 12.23
CA GLN A 166 9.50 -2.58 11.09
C GLN A 166 10.42 -2.94 9.91
N PHE A 167 11.43 -2.12 9.66
CA PHE A 167 12.42 -2.39 8.63
C PHE A 167 13.28 -3.60 8.98
N VAL A 168 13.72 -3.75 10.22
CA VAL A 168 14.45 -4.94 10.70
C VAL A 168 13.58 -6.19 10.51
N TYR A 169 12.30 -6.14 10.89
CA TYR A 169 11.37 -7.25 10.69
C TYR A 169 11.27 -7.64 9.20
N PHE A 170 11.12 -6.65 8.32
CA PHE A 170 11.06 -6.86 6.87
C PHE A 170 12.35 -7.49 6.33
N LEU A 171 13.52 -6.98 6.72
CA LEU A 171 14.82 -7.48 6.27
C LEU A 171 15.06 -8.93 6.73
N ASN A 172 14.71 -9.26 7.97
CA ASN A 172 14.80 -10.64 8.47
C ASN A 172 13.93 -11.59 7.66
N PHE A 173 12.68 -11.21 7.38
CA PHE A 173 11.79 -12.01 6.55
C PHE A 173 12.29 -12.14 5.10
N LEU A 174 12.85 -11.06 4.55
CA LEU A 174 13.48 -11.05 3.24
C LEU A 174 14.64 -12.04 3.18
N ASP A 175 15.43 -12.17 4.27
CA ASP A 175 16.57 -13.06 4.33
C ASP A 175 16.19 -14.53 4.47
N GLU A 176 15.12 -14.84 5.16
CA GLU A 176 14.61 -16.21 5.32
C GLU A 176 14.05 -16.79 4.01
N ARG A 177 13.50 -15.96 3.15
CA ARG A 177 12.87 -16.41 1.90
C ARG A 177 13.90 -16.62 0.79
N VAL A 178 13.64 -17.59 -0.11
CA VAL A 178 14.59 -17.97 -1.16
C VAL A 178 14.12 -17.62 -2.58
N GLU A 179 12.82 -17.38 -2.80
CA GLU A 179 12.22 -17.01 -4.08
C GLU A 179 10.87 -16.31 -3.89
N ALA A 180 10.36 -15.63 -4.91
CA ALA A 180 9.04 -15.01 -4.94
C ALA A 180 8.44 -15.12 -6.34
N ARG A 181 8.05 -16.35 -6.73
CA ARG A 181 7.51 -16.66 -8.07
C ARG A 181 6.20 -15.93 -8.35
N GLU A 182 5.43 -15.62 -7.30
CA GLU A 182 4.15 -14.91 -7.38
C GLU A 182 4.30 -13.51 -8.02
N VAL A 183 5.49 -12.92 -7.90
CA VAL A 183 5.83 -11.62 -8.52
C VAL A 183 6.89 -11.77 -9.62
N GLY A 184 7.02 -12.97 -10.17
CA GLY A 184 7.92 -13.28 -11.29
C GLY A 184 9.41 -13.21 -10.93
N LEU A 185 9.77 -13.57 -9.70
CA LEU A 185 11.16 -13.66 -9.23
C LEU A 185 11.53 -15.13 -8.98
N ASN A 186 12.34 -15.71 -9.87
CA ASN A 186 12.99 -16.98 -9.59
C ASN A 186 14.08 -16.81 -8.51
N ARG A 187 14.65 -17.93 -8.05
CA ARG A 187 15.67 -17.95 -6.97
C ARG A 187 16.84 -17.01 -7.25
N HIS A 188 17.34 -16.97 -8.47
CA HIS A 188 18.49 -16.13 -8.83
C HIS A 188 18.13 -14.64 -8.84
N GLN A 189 17.00 -14.30 -9.45
CA GLN A 189 16.48 -12.92 -9.49
C GLN A 189 16.14 -12.42 -8.08
N TYR A 190 15.56 -13.29 -7.27
CA TYR A 190 15.27 -12.97 -5.86
C TYR A 190 16.54 -12.67 -5.08
N LYS A 191 17.58 -13.53 -5.19
CA LYS A 191 18.87 -13.32 -4.52
C LYS A 191 19.49 -11.98 -4.91
N ARG A 192 19.46 -11.63 -6.20
CA ARG A 192 19.96 -10.34 -6.68
C ARG A 192 19.20 -9.17 -6.08
N LEU A 193 17.85 -9.18 -6.13
CA LEU A 193 17.01 -8.14 -5.56
C LEU A 193 17.20 -8.02 -4.04
N LYS A 194 17.30 -9.14 -3.33
CA LYS A 194 17.58 -9.18 -1.89
C LYS A 194 18.90 -8.49 -1.56
N THR A 195 19.97 -8.79 -2.28
CA THR A 195 21.28 -8.14 -2.09
C THR A 195 21.19 -6.64 -2.33
N GLU A 196 20.44 -6.21 -3.36
CA GLU A 196 20.22 -4.81 -3.66
C GLU A 196 19.46 -4.11 -2.53
N ILE A 197 18.34 -4.68 -2.05
CA ILE A 197 17.53 -4.12 -0.96
C ILE A 197 18.36 -4.00 0.32
N ASN A 198 19.09 -5.04 0.69
CA ASN A 198 19.96 -5.02 1.87
C ASN A 198 21.03 -3.92 1.75
N GLY A 199 21.69 -3.81 0.59
CA GLY A 199 22.67 -2.76 0.33
C GLY A 199 22.10 -1.34 0.41
N LEU A 200 20.84 -1.16 0.01
CA LEU A 200 20.15 0.14 0.03
C LEU A 200 19.64 0.53 1.43
N LEU A 201 19.14 -0.42 2.22
CA LEU A 201 18.44 -0.14 3.49
C LEU A 201 19.32 -0.30 4.74
N VAL A 202 20.44 -1.03 4.65
CA VAL A 202 21.39 -1.25 5.74
C VAL A 202 22.48 -0.15 5.78
N GLN A 203 22.60 0.70 4.74
CA GLN A 203 23.51 1.84 4.79
C GLN A 203 23.19 2.73 5.99
N ARG A 204 24.19 2.85 6.89
CA ARG A 204 24.16 3.60 8.15
C ARG A 204 24.13 5.10 7.95
#